data_e8ed3c2a3885cbe853949a17fbfd0006
#
_entry.id   e8ed3c2a3885cbe853949a17fbfd0006
#
_cell.length_a   1.000
_cell.length_b   1.000
_cell.length_c   1.000
_cell.angle_alpha   90.00
_cell.angle_beta   90.00
_cell.angle_gamma   90.00
#
_symmetry.space_group_name_H-M   'P 1'
#
loop_
_entity.id
_entity.type
_entity.pdbx_description
1 polymer ?
#
loop_
_entity_poly.entity_id
_entity_poly.type
_entity_poly.pdbx_seq_one_letter_code
_entity_poly.pdbx_strand_id
1 'polypeptide(L)'
;MPKSQVFGKNNGISIYLLGIDEIKIMKSMMQLRYRTGGVYLIKKYTCQNGVRVVLENIPTVRSVAIGVWIGTGSRNETPVNNGISHFLEHMFFKGTNTRTAREIAESFDSIGGQVNAFTSKEYTCYYAKVLDNHAQFALEVLADMFFNSTFVEEELVKEKNVVYEEIKMYEDTPDDIVHDLLSKAIYEDHSLGYPILGTEETLSTFTSETLKDYVHNMYTPEHVVISVAGNISDAFIKEVEVLFGSYEGGKREIETTVPVFHTNRIARKKETEQAHLCLGFEGLQVGHDDIYSLISLNNILGGSMSSRLFQDVREQRGLAYSVFSYHSAFEDTGIVTIYGGTGAKQLDLLFETVQETLAVLKRDGITEKELSNSKEQLKGSLMLSLESTNSRMSRNGKNELLLGLHRSLDEIVEQIDSVTKEDVDRMANRVFTNQFSVSLISPNGELPKGV
;
A
#
# COMPACT_ATOMS: atom_id res chain seq x y z
N MET A 1 -1.04 66.62 47.92
CA MET A 1 -2.54 66.55 47.97
C MET A 1 -3.07 66.83 46.57
N PRO A 2 -4.10 66.19 46.13
CA PRO A 2 -4.57 64.81 46.37
C PRO A 2 -5.04 64.00 45.14
N LYS A 3 -5.36 62.73 45.45
CA LYS A 3 -6.39 61.81 44.94
C LYS A 3 -6.00 60.96 43.69
N SER A 4 -5.66 59.70 43.88
CA SER A 4 -6.41 58.44 43.98
C SER A 4 -7.55 58.22 43.00
N GLN A 5 -7.40 57.18 42.18
CA GLN A 5 -8.35 56.07 41.88
C GLN A 5 -7.78 55.21 40.77
N VAL A 6 -7.37 54.00 40.96
CA VAL A 6 -7.99 52.68 41.14
C VAL A 6 -8.78 52.19 39.90
N PHE A 7 -8.36 51.01 39.44
CA PHE A 7 -8.98 49.97 38.64
C PHE A 7 -8.88 50.01 37.12
N GLY A 8 -8.32 48.89 36.62
CA GLY A 8 -8.57 48.36 35.31
C GLY A 8 -7.46 47.49 34.79
N LYS A 9 -7.38 46.21 35.22
CA LYS A 9 -6.64 45.16 34.50
C LYS A 9 -7.27 44.99 33.13
N ASN A 10 -6.51 45.19 32.06
CA ASN A 10 -6.78 44.60 30.79
C ASN A 10 -5.48 44.12 30.20
N ASN A 11 -5.39 42.80 29.97
CA ASN A 11 -4.32 42.10 29.28
C ASN A 11 -4.23 42.60 27.82
N GLY A 12 -3.35 43.54 27.56
CA GLY A 12 -3.00 43.96 26.23
C GLY A 12 -2.02 42.95 25.58
N ILE A 13 -2.51 42.14 24.68
CA ILE A 13 -1.66 41.36 23.76
C ILE A 13 -1.02 42.36 22.81
N SER A 14 0.29 42.56 22.94
CA SER A 14 1.09 43.27 21.94
C SER A 14 1.09 42.44 20.63
N ILE A 15 0.36 42.88 19.64
CA ILE A 15 0.44 42.36 18.28
C ILE A 15 1.72 42.92 17.69
N TYR A 16 2.78 42.10 17.64
CA TYR A 16 3.92 42.36 16.76
C TYR A 16 3.48 42.19 15.31
N LEU A 17 3.72 43.21 14.48
CA LEU A 17 3.56 43.14 13.03
C LEU A 17 4.52 42.09 12.48
N LEU A 18 4.00 40.91 12.21
CA LEU A 18 4.69 39.85 11.49
C LEU A 18 4.82 40.25 10.03
N GLY A 19 5.96 39.96 9.40
CA GLY A 19 6.22 40.26 8.00
C GLY A 19 5.27 39.51 7.05
N ILE A 20 5.16 39.99 5.81
CA ILE A 20 4.21 39.47 4.80
C ILE A 20 4.40 37.95 4.55
N ASP A 21 5.62 37.45 4.73
CA ASP A 21 5.95 36.03 4.56
C ASP A 21 5.45 35.16 5.71
N GLU A 22 5.47 35.67 6.95
CA GLU A 22 4.90 34.97 8.12
C GLU A 22 3.38 34.90 8.05
N ILE A 23 2.71 35.91 7.44
CA ILE A 23 1.27 35.90 7.21
C ILE A 23 0.87 34.87 6.14
N LYS A 24 1.73 34.61 5.12
CA LYS A 24 1.52 33.54 4.13
C LYS A 24 1.67 32.17 4.75
N ILE A 25 2.68 31.96 5.60
CA ILE A 25 2.87 30.73 6.36
C ILE A 25 1.68 30.47 7.29
N MET A 26 1.20 31.51 8.01
CA MET A 26 -0.01 31.39 8.83
C MET A 26 -1.28 31.10 8.02
N LYS A 27 -1.44 31.62 6.80
CA LYS A 27 -2.59 31.30 5.95
C LYS A 27 -2.52 29.88 5.36
N SER A 28 -1.33 29.38 5.06
CA SER A 28 -1.11 27.96 4.73
C SER A 28 -1.41 27.04 5.93
N MET A 29 -1.06 27.47 7.13
CA MET A 29 -1.40 26.75 8.38
C MET A 29 -2.89 26.75 8.73
N MET A 30 -3.70 27.67 8.18
CA MET A 30 -5.13 27.78 8.46
C MET A 30 -6.02 26.82 7.67
N GLN A 31 -5.48 25.96 6.81
CA GLN A 31 -6.22 24.81 6.25
C GLN A 31 -6.19 23.56 7.14
N LEU A 32 -5.82 23.70 8.40
CA LEU A 32 -6.00 22.67 9.42
C LEU A 32 -7.50 22.43 9.66
N ARG A 33 -8.09 21.49 8.95
CA ARG A 33 -9.42 20.97 9.29
C ARG A 33 -9.31 20.06 10.49
N TYR A 34 -9.65 20.61 11.67
CA TYR A 34 -9.85 19.80 12.87
C TYR A 34 -11.15 19.00 12.72
N ARG A 35 -11.07 17.67 12.69
CA ARG A 35 -12.18 16.80 13.05
C ARG A 35 -11.95 16.31 14.47
N THR A 36 -12.81 16.72 15.37
CA THR A 36 -12.82 16.26 16.77
C THR A 36 -13.67 15.00 16.85
N GLY A 37 -12.99 13.87 17.09
CA GLY A 37 -13.62 12.58 17.36
C GLY A 37 -12.52 11.55 17.61
N GLY A 38 -12.15 11.28 18.88
CA GLY A 38 -11.15 10.27 19.26
C GLY A 38 -9.77 10.83 19.65
N VAL A 39 -9.06 10.08 20.49
CA VAL A 39 -7.82 10.47 21.20
C VAL A 39 -6.61 10.72 20.27
N TYR A 40 -6.69 10.44 18.96
CA TYR A 40 -5.58 10.60 18.00
C TYR A 40 -5.97 11.56 16.87
N LEU A 41 -5.34 12.74 16.87
CA LEU A 41 -5.56 13.76 15.85
C LEU A 41 -4.52 13.58 14.72
N ILE A 42 -4.97 13.24 13.52
CA ILE A 42 -4.15 13.27 12.31
C ILE A 42 -4.10 14.72 11.82
N LYS A 43 -2.90 15.28 11.71
CA LYS A 43 -2.65 16.62 11.18
C LYS A 43 -2.16 16.51 9.74
N LYS A 44 -2.71 17.36 8.88
CA LYS A 44 -2.32 17.48 7.48
C LYS A 44 -1.69 18.84 7.24
N TYR A 45 -0.60 18.84 6.51
CA TYR A 45 0.08 20.04 6.03
C TYR A 45 0.48 19.85 4.57
N THR A 46 0.47 20.92 3.79
CA THR A 46 0.97 20.91 2.42
C THR A 46 2.08 21.94 2.30
N CYS A 47 3.27 21.50 1.93
CA CYS A 47 4.43 22.34 1.67
C CYS A 47 4.19 23.27 0.49
N GLN A 48 5.00 24.33 0.35
CA GLN A 48 4.82 25.33 -0.73
C GLN A 48 4.92 24.72 -2.13
N ASN A 49 5.74 23.68 -2.29
CA ASN A 49 5.92 22.96 -3.54
C ASN A 49 4.86 21.87 -3.82
N GLY A 50 3.96 21.59 -2.88
CA GLY A 50 2.91 20.60 -3.05
C GLY A 50 3.12 19.27 -2.30
N VAL A 51 4.30 19.03 -1.71
CA VAL A 51 4.52 17.87 -0.84
C VAL A 51 3.52 17.88 0.32
N ARG A 52 2.84 16.76 0.54
CA ARG A 52 1.87 16.61 1.62
C ARG A 52 2.50 15.95 2.83
N VAL A 53 2.17 16.42 4.00
CA VAL A 53 2.65 15.87 5.28
C VAL A 53 1.46 15.43 6.10
N VAL A 54 1.52 14.21 6.61
CA VAL A 54 0.51 13.64 7.51
C VAL A 54 1.20 13.22 8.80
N LEU A 55 0.79 13.79 9.92
CA LEU A 55 1.39 13.55 11.22
C LEU A 55 0.36 13.06 12.23
N GLU A 56 0.62 11.92 12.86
CA GLU A 56 -0.16 11.37 13.97
C GLU A 56 0.69 11.32 15.25
N ASN A 57 0.41 12.20 16.18
CA ASN A 57 1.12 12.23 17.48
C ASN A 57 0.56 11.17 18.43
N ILE A 58 1.44 10.27 18.91
CA ILE A 58 1.11 9.19 19.86
C ILE A 58 2.08 9.29 21.05
N PRO A 59 1.80 10.15 22.04
CA PRO A 59 2.75 10.46 23.10
C PRO A 59 2.97 9.31 24.10
N THR A 60 2.20 8.23 23.99
CA THR A 60 2.29 7.06 24.88
C THR A 60 3.34 6.03 24.45
N VAL A 61 3.92 6.19 23.26
CA VAL A 61 4.98 5.31 22.74
C VAL A 61 6.32 6.01 22.74
N ARG A 62 7.42 5.22 22.61
CA ARG A 62 8.79 5.74 22.50
C ARG A 62 9.37 5.60 21.09
N SER A 63 8.54 5.24 20.11
CA SER A 63 8.94 5.08 18.72
C SER A 63 8.27 6.09 17.81
N VAL A 64 8.96 6.38 16.70
CA VAL A 64 8.44 7.16 15.57
C VAL A 64 8.69 6.37 14.30
N ALA A 65 7.68 6.23 13.47
CA ALA A 65 7.79 5.73 12.10
C ALA A 65 7.61 6.90 11.13
N ILE A 66 8.51 7.00 10.15
CA ILE A 66 8.54 8.03 9.11
C ILE A 66 8.54 7.33 7.77
N GLY A 67 7.62 7.66 6.87
CA GLY A 67 7.54 7.12 5.52
C GLY A 67 7.52 8.22 4.46
N VAL A 68 8.38 8.11 3.46
CA VAL A 68 8.36 8.90 2.23
C VAL A 68 7.59 8.08 1.20
N TRP A 69 6.36 8.47 0.95
CA TRP A 69 5.42 7.80 0.04
C TRP A 69 5.42 8.51 -1.30
N ILE A 70 5.60 7.78 -2.37
CA ILE A 70 5.61 8.29 -3.74
C ILE A 70 4.47 7.61 -4.51
N GLY A 71 3.59 8.39 -5.14
CA GLY A 71 2.49 7.90 -5.96
C GLY A 71 2.97 7.37 -7.32
N THR A 72 3.98 6.48 -7.29
CA THR A 72 4.60 5.86 -8.47
C THR A 72 4.96 4.42 -8.13
N GLY A 73 4.54 3.50 -8.98
CA GLY A 73 4.83 2.07 -8.91
C GLY A 73 4.77 1.44 -10.28
N SER A 74 4.71 0.10 -10.37
CA SER A 74 4.78 -0.59 -11.66
C SER A 74 3.63 -0.26 -12.62
N ARG A 75 2.49 0.23 -12.13
CA ARG A 75 1.40 0.76 -12.97
C ARG A 75 1.83 1.96 -13.83
N ASN A 76 2.80 2.74 -13.37
CA ASN A 76 3.28 3.94 -14.06
C ASN A 76 4.41 3.66 -15.06
N GLU A 77 4.71 2.39 -15.26
CA GLU A 77 5.76 1.92 -16.16
C GLU A 77 5.22 1.56 -17.54
N THR A 78 6.12 1.51 -18.49
CA THR A 78 5.89 1.09 -19.87
C THR A 78 6.53 -0.28 -20.10
N PRO A 79 6.23 -1.00 -21.20
CA PRO A 79 6.91 -2.25 -21.52
C PRO A 79 8.45 -2.16 -21.59
N VAL A 80 8.97 -0.96 -21.88
CA VAL A 80 10.42 -0.73 -22.05
C VAL A 80 11.14 -0.55 -20.71
N ASN A 81 10.47 0.04 -19.72
CA ASN A 81 11.06 0.38 -18.42
C ASN A 81 10.43 -0.40 -17.26
N ASN A 82 9.69 -1.47 -17.52
CA ASN A 82 9.07 -2.28 -16.47
C ASN A 82 10.13 -2.81 -15.48
N GLY A 83 9.84 -2.64 -14.19
CA GLY A 83 10.73 -2.96 -13.08
C GLY A 83 11.58 -1.79 -12.58
N ILE A 84 11.50 -0.60 -13.22
CA ILE A 84 12.34 0.53 -12.84
C ILE A 84 12.00 1.07 -11.44
N SER A 85 10.73 1.05 -11.03
CA SER A 85 10.34 1.50 -9.68
C SER A 85 10.92 0.59 -8.60
N HIS A 86 10.88 -0.72 -8.80
CA HIS A 86 11.50 -1.69 -7.90
C HIS A 86 13.02 -1.60 -7.91
N PHE A 87 13.63 -1.46 -9.07
CA PHE A 87 15.08 -1.29 -9.17
C PHE A 87 15.56 0.00 -8.51
N LEU A 88 14.80 1.09 -8.59
CA LEU A 88 15.05 2.33 -7.86
C LEU A 88 14.95 2.11 -6.35
N GLU A 89 14.00 1.31 -5.88
CA GLU A 89 13.89 0.95 -4.46
C GLU A 89 15.23 0.43 -3.93
N HIS A 90 15.86 -0.52 -4.64
CA HIS A 90 17.18 -1.05 -4.32
C HIS A 90 18.27 0.04 -4.40
N MET A 91 18.25 0.82 -5.46
CA MET A 91 19.32 1.77 -5.75
C MET A 91 19.38 2.96 -4.79
N PHE A 92 18.29 3.33 -4.13
CA PHE A 92 18.29 4.37 -3.09
C PHE A 92 19.10 4.01 -1.85
N PHE A 93 19.41 2.72 -1.64
CA PHE A 93 20.29 2.24 -0.57
C PHE A 93 21.76 2.11 -0.97
N LYS A 94 22.12 2.41 -2.23
CA LYS A 94 23.49 2.15 -2.77
C LYS A 94 24.43 3.34 -2.70
N GLY A 95 24.05 4.38 -2.00
CA GLY A 95 24.88 5.53 -1.68
C GLY A 95 24.37 6.85 -2.23
N THR A 96 24.75 7.90 -1.51
CA THR A 96 24.43 9.29 -1.80
C THR A 96 25.74 10.07 -2.03
N ASN A 97 25.61 11.37 -2.29
CA ASN A 97 26.78 12.26 -2.36
C ASN A 97 27.53 12.39 -1.01
N THR A 98 26.88 12.04 0.11
CA THR A 98 27.42 12.23 1.47
C THR A 98 27.61 10.94 2.24
N ARG A 99 27.00 9.83 1.83
CA ARG A 99 27.04 8.54 2.50
C ARG A 99 27.22 7.40 1.52
N THR A 100 28.10 6.48 1.82
CA THR A 100 28.19 5.18 1.15
C THR A 100 26.99 4.29 1.55
N ALA A 101 26.74 3.21 0.82
CA ALA A 101 25.71 2.23 1.17
C ALA A 101 25.89 1.68 2.61
N ARG A 102 27.13 1.44 3.01
CA ARG A 102 27.47 1.01 4.36
C ARG A 102 27.12 2.07 5.41
N GLU A 103 27.46 3.32 5.17
CA GLU A 103 27.18 4.42 6.10
C GLU A 103 25.67 4.70 6.22
N ILE A 104 24.88 4.46 5.15
CA ILE A 104 23.41 4.48 5.24
C ILE A 104 22.92 3.41 6.22
N ALA A 105 23.37 2.17 6.08
CA ALA A 105 23.01 1.09 6.99
C ALA A 105 23.47 1.38 8.44
N GLU A 106 24.73 1.77 8.63
CA GLU A 106 25.30 2.11 9.94
C GLU A 106 24.56 3.30 10.59
N SER A 107 24.02 4.24 9.81
CA SER A 107 23.24 5.37 10.33
C SER A 107 22.01 4.92 11.11
N PHE A 108 21.33 3.86 10.68
CA PHE A 108 20.17 3.31 11.38
C PHE A 108 20.58 2.29 12.45
N ASP A 109 21.52 1.40 12.16
CA ASP A 109 21.98 0.39 13.11
C ASP A 109 22.54 1.01 14.39
N SER A 110 23.33 2.10 14.27
CA SER A 110 23.98 2.78 15.40
C SER A 110 23.00 3.40 16.39
N ILE A 111 21.77 3.70 15.95
CA ILE A 111 20.69 4.26 16.80
C ILE A 111 19.62 3.22 17.16
N GLY A 112 19.83 1.94 16.80
CA GLY A 112 18.85 0.88 17.00
C GLY A 112 17.58 1.07 16.18
N GLY A 113 17.69 1.78 15.05
CA GLY A 113 16.61 2.04 14.11
C GLY A 113 16.49 0.92 13.07
N GLN A 114 15.41 1.00 12.30
CA GLN A 114 15.14 0.14 11.15
C GLN A 114 14.82 1.03 9.96
N VAL A 115 15.39 0.70 8.80
CA VAL A 115 15.04 1.33 7.53
C VAL A 115 14.71 0.24 6.52
N ASN A 116 13.69 0.47 5.70
CA ASN A 116 13.28 -0.45 4.65
C ASN A 116 12.49 0.30 3.58
N ALA A 117 12.17 -0.38 2.49
CA ALA A 117 11.31 0.14 1.45
C ALA A 117 10.42 -0.97 0.88
N PHE A 118 9.44 -0.60 0.10
CA PHE A 118 8.66 -1.52 -0.73
C PHE A 118 8.04 -0.80 -1.92
N THR A 119 7.88 -1.54 -3.01
CA THR A 119 7.22 -1.10 -4.24
C THR A 119 5.94 -1.90 -4.45
N SER A 120 4.87 -1.20 -4.81
CA SER A 120 3.60 -1.81 -5.21
C SER A 120 3.24 -1.41 -6.63
N LYS A 121 2.03 -1.76 -7.08
CA LYS A 121 1.54 -1.36 -8.41
C LYS A 121 1.42 0.16 -8.55
N GLU A 122 0.98 0.88 -7.53
CA GLU A 122 0.61 2.31 -7.62
C GLU A 122 1.46 3.24 -6.75
N TYR A 123 2.31 2.72 -5.89
CA TYR A 123 3.13 3.54 -5.00
C TYR A 123 4.39 2.80 -4.55
N THR A 124 5.40 3.59 -4.19
CA THR A 124 6.64 3.15 -3.54
C THR A 124 6.77 3.88 -2.20
N CYS A 125 7.32 3.22 -1.19
CA CYS A 125 7.52 3.82 0.13
C CYS A 125 8.90 3.49 0.67
N TYR A 126 9.65 4.52 1.06
CA TYR A 126 10.88 4.41 1.85
C TYR A 126 10.55 4.82 3.28
N TYR A 127 10.86 3.98 4.26
CA TYR A 127 10.46 4.27 5.62
C TYR A 127 11.51 3.87 6.65
N ALA A 128 11.47 4.57 7.78
CA ALA A 128 12.29 4.25 8.94
C ALA A 128 11.44 4.18 10.20
N LYS A 129 11.85 3.34 11.15
CA LYS A 129 11.30 3.27 12.50
C LYS A 129 12.43 3.41 13.50
N VAL A 130 12.35 4.43 14.35
CA VAL A 130 13.39 4.81 15.31
C VAL A 130 12.79 5.16 16.67
N LEU A 131 13.63 5.34 17.67
CA LEU A 131 13.21 5.99 18.92
C LEU A 131 12.89 7.48 18.67
N ASP A 132 12.01 8.03 19.46
CA ASP A 132 11.50 9.40 19.33
C ASP A 132 12.61 10.48 19.31
N ASN A 133 13.68 10.29 20.08
CA ASN A 133 14.83 11.20 20.12
C ASN A 133 15.74 11.14 18.86
N HIS A 134 15.53 10.19 17.97
CA HIS A 134 16.26 10.03 16.70
C HIS A 134 15.42 10.34 15.46
N ALA A 135 14.19 10.86 15.64
CA ALA A 135 13.27 11.09 14.52
C ALA A 135 13.84 12.10 13.50
N GLN A 136 14.45 13.20 13.97
CA GLN A 136 15.07 14.20 13.10
C GLN A 136 16.20 13.60 12.28
N PHE A 137 17.13 12.88 12.92
CA PHE A 137 18.24 12.22 12.24
C PHE A 137 17.75 11.22 11.17
N ALA A 138 16.72 10.41 11.50
CA ALA A 138 16.13 9.48 10.55
C ALA A 138 15.51 10.20 9.33
N LEU A 139 14.83 11.33 9.54
CA LEU A 139 14.29 12.15 8.46
C LEU A 139 15.41 12.73 7.58
N GLU A 140 16.50 13.21 8.17
CA GLU A 140 17.67 13.72 7.45
C GLU A 140 18.32 12.66 6.56
N VAL A 141 18.45 11.41 7.07
CA VAL A 141 19.01 10.29 6.27
C VAL A 141 18.07 9.90 5.15
N LEU A 142 16.75 9.81 5.41
CA LEU A 142 15.76 9.53 4.36
C LEU A 142 15.74 10.62 3.29
N ALA A 143 15.86 11.89 3.69
CA ALA A 143 15.95 13.01 2.75
C ALA A 143 17.25 12.95 1.93
N ASP A 144 18.38 12.61 2.55
CA ASP A 144 19.64 12.42 1.83
C ASP A 144 19.56 11.28 0.81
N MET A 145 18.96 10.14 1.18
CA MET A 145 18.69 9.06 0.23
C MET A 145 17.81 9.54 -0.91
N PHE A 146 16.73 10.27 -0.62
CA PHE A 146 15.77 10.72 -1.63
C PHE A 146 16.36 11.75 -2.61
N PHE A 147 17.14 12.72 -2.12
CA PHE A 147 17.62 13.82 -2.95
C PHE A 147 19.03 13.63 -3.53
N ASN A 148 19.87 12.88 -2.85
CA ASN A 148 21.30 12.83 -3.11
C ASN A 148 21.81 11.46 -3.57
N SER A 149 20.91 10.49 -3.85
CA SER A 149 21.32 9.20 -4.41
C SER A 149 22.07 9.38 -5.72
N THR A 150 23.22 8.72 -5.84
CA THR A 150 24.15 8.93 -6.94
C THR A 150 23.91 8.04 -8.14
N PHE A 151 23.33 6.85 -7.93
CA PHE A 151 23.08 5.82 -8.95
C PHE A 151 24.32 5.53 -9.78
N VAL A 152 25.49 5.29 -9.13
CA VAL A 152 26.75 5.03 -9.85
C VAL A 152 26.70 3.71 -10.60
N GLU A 153 27.29 3.66 -11.81
CA GLU A 153 27.20 2.51 -12.71
C GLU A 153 27.75 1.22 -12.11
N GLU A 154 28.82 1.29 -11.29
CA GLU A 154 29.40 0.12 -10.65
C GLU A 154 28.41 -0.53 -9.67
N GLU A 155 27.61 0.27 -8.94
CA GLU A 155 26.57 -0.24 -8.04
C GLU A 155 25.36 -0.75 -8.83
N LEU A 156 25.00 -0.09 -9.95
CA LEU A 156 23.95 -0.59 -10.84
C LEU A 156 24.25 -2.02 -11.35
N VAL A 157 25.50 -2.25 -11.81
CA VAL A 157 25.90 -3.56 -12.31
C VAL A 157 25.80 -4.64 -11.23
N LYS A 158 26.22 -4.33 -10.00
CA LYS A 158 26.10 -5.25 -8.86
C LYS A 158 24.62 -5.53 -8.53
N GLU A 159 23.83 -4.48 -8.46
CA GLU A 159 22.44 -4.59 -8.04
C GLU A 159 21.54 -5.25 -9.09
N LYS A 160 21.82 -5.08 -10.39
CA LYS A 160 21.17 -5.88 -11.42
C LYS A 160 21.34 -7.37 -11.17
N ASN A 161 22.54 -7.82 -10.79
CA ASN A 161 22.77 -9.23 -10.48
C ASN A 161 21.97 -9.68 -9.25
N VAL A 162 21.81 -8.82 -8.23
CA VAL A 162 20.98 -9.12 -7.05
C VAL A 162 19.52 -9.28 -7.46
N VAL A 163 18.99 -8.35 -8.26
CA VAL A 163 17.58 -8.42 -8.73
C VAL A 163 17.37 -9.57 -9.72
N TYR A 164 18.35 -9.94 -10.54
CA TYR A 164 18.26 -11.17 -11.36
C TYR A 164 18.12 -12.42 -10.51
N GLU A 165 18.85 -12.52 -9.40
CA GLU A 165 18.69 -13.66 -8.48
C GLU A 165 17.32 -13.60 -7.76
N GLU A 166 16.82 -12.42 -7.44
CA GLU A 166 15.47 -12.23 -6.88
C GLU A 166 14.38 -12.67 -7.88
N ILE A 167 14.50 -12.29 -9.16
CA ILE A 167 13.59 -12.74 -10.22
C ILE A 167 13.61 -14.27 -10.31
N LYS A 168 14.78 -14.92 -10.28
CA LYS A 168 14.89 -16.38 -10.33
C LYS A 168 14.26 -17.01 -9.08
N MET A 169 14.54 -16.48 -7.90
CA MET A 169 13.95 -16.95 -6.65
C MET A 169 12.41 -16.84 -6.70
N TYR A 170 11.91 -15.71 -7.19
CA TYR A 170 10.47 -15.49 -7.39
C TYR A 170 9.88 -16.47 -8.40
N GLU A 171 10.57 -16.67 -9.55
CA GLU A 171 10.20 -17.67 -10.55
C GLU A 171 10.16 -19.09 -9.96
N ASP A 172 10.95 -19.40 -8.95
CA ASP A 172 10.94 -20.69 -8.26
C ASP A 172 9.87 -20.81 -7.15
N THR A 173 9.06 -19.78 -6.96
CA THR A 173 7.97 -19.72 -5.98
C THR A 173 6.60 -19.73 -6.69
N PRO A 174 6.07 -20.89 -7.06
CA PRO A 174 4.87 -20.98 -7.91
C PRO A 174 3.60 -20.43 -7.25
N ASP A 175 3.52 -20.42 -5.94
CA ASP A 175 2.44 -19.82 -5.16
C ASP A 175 2.43 -18.29 -5.19
N ASP A 176 3.57 -17.64 -5.49
CA ASP A 176 3.64 -16.20 -5.73
C ASP A 176 3.39 -15.85 -7.21
N ILE A 177 4.08 -16.52 -8.14
CA ILE A 177 3.96 -16.22 -9.59
C ILE A 177 2.53 -16.39 -10.09
N VAL A 178 1.76 -17.32 -9.54
CA VAL A 178 0.37 -17.56 -9.99
C VAL A 178 -0.50 -16.31 -9.85
N HIS A 179 -0.19 -15.43 -8.90
CA HIS A 179 -0.88 -14.15 -8.70
C HIS A 179 -0.49 -13.11 -9.77
N ASP A 180 0.77 -13.05 -10.18
CA ASP A 180 1.20 -12.19 -11.29
C ASP A 180 0.62 -12.68 -12.63
N LEU A 181 0.58 -14.00 -12.85
CA LEU A 181 -0.10 -14.58 -14.01
C LEU A 181 -1.59 -14.24 -14.03
N LEU A 182 -2.25 -14.18 -12.87
CA LEU A 182 -3.63 -13.74 -12.78
C LEU A 182 -3.78 -12.27 -13.17
N SER A 183 -2.91 -11.40 -12.64
CA SER A 183 -2.90 -9.98 -13.00
C SER A 183 -2.71 -9.79 -14.51
N LYS A 184 -1.79 -10.55 -15.12
CA LYS A 184 -1.59 -10.56 -16.57
C LYS A 184 -2.81 -11.10 -17.34
N ALA A 185 -3.48 -12.14 -16.81
CA ALA A 185 -4.69 -12.67 -17.45
C ALA A 185 -5.83 -11.63 -17.45
N ILE A 186 -5.95 -10.85 -16.37
CA ILE A 186 -7.00 -9.85 -16.22
C ILE A 186 -6.69 -8.59 -17.01
N TYR A 187 -5.48 -8.07 -16.94
CA TYR A 187 -5.14 -6.75 -17.48
C TYR A 187 -4.35 -6.78 -18.80
N GLU A 188 -3.98 -7.96 -19.28
CA GLU A 188 -3.25 -8.15 -20.56
C GLU A 188 -2.02 -7.25 -20.70
N ASP A 189 -2.05 -6.31 -21.66
CA ASP A 189 -0.97 -5.38 -21.93
C ASP A 189 -1.03 -4.09 -21.10
N HIS A 190 -2.06 -3.93 -20.27
CA HIS A 190 -2.11 -2.81 -19.34
C HIS A 190 -1.08 -2.99 -18.23
N SER A 191 -0.44 -1.91 -17.78
CA SER A 191 0.66 -1.92 -16.80
C SER A 191 0.31 -2.55 -15.44
N LEU A 192 -0.97 -2.63 -15.04
CA LEU A 192 -1.38 -3.42 -13.88
C LEU A 192 -1.12 -4.92 -14.03
N GLY A 193 -0.99 -5.42 -15.27
CA GLY A 193 -0.62 -6.78 -15.59
C GLY A 193 0.90 -7.05 -15.55
N TYR A 194 1.74 -6.02 -15.48
CA TYR A 194 3.20 -6.18 -15.46
C TYR A 194 3.71 -6.68 -14.11
N PRO A 195 4.76 -7.52 -14.07
CA PRO A 195 5.41 -7.88 -12.81
C PRO A 195 6.09 -6.65 -12.18
N ILE A 196 6.09 -6.57 -10.85
CA ILE A 196 6.74 -5.46 -10.12
C ILE A 196 8.26 -5.52 -10.28
N LEU A 197 8.83 -6.72 -10.29
CA LEU A 197 10.28 -6.94 -10.44
C LEU A 197 10.81 -6.59 -11.83
N GLY A 198 9.93 -6.45 -12.84
CA GLY A 198 10.34 -6.36 -14.23
C GLY A 198 10.82 -7.69 -14.78
N THR A 199 11.68 -7.63 -15.81
CA THR A 199 12.31 -8.79 -16.45
C THR A 199 13.82 -8.58 -16.58
N GLU A 200 14.59 -9.67 -16.77
CA GLU A 200 16.03 -9.55 -17.03
C GLU A 200 16.32 -8.67 -18.26
N GLU A 201 15.44 -8.70 -19.26
CA GLU A 201 15.56 -7.91 -20.48
C GLU A 201 15.42 -6.41 -20.16
N THR A 202 14.34 -6.00 -19.47
CA THR A 202 14.13 -4.59 -19.13
C THR A 202 15.19 -4.06 -18.19
N LEU A 203 15.56 -4.81 -17.16
CA LEU A 203 16.59 -4.41 -16.19
C LEU A 203 17.97 -4.21 -16.87
N SER A 204 18.28 -5.03 -17.90
CA SER A 204 19.55 -4.91 -18.63
C SER A 204 19.75 -3.53 -19.25
N THR A 205 18.67 -2.84 -19.60
CA THR A 205 18.67 -1.53 -20.27
C THR A 205 18.86 -0.34 -19.30
N PHE A 206 18.67 -0.53 -18.00
CA PHE A 206 18.74 0.55 -17.04
C PHE A 206 20.16 1.12 -16.89
N THR A 207 20.27 2.43 -16.89
CA THR A 207 21.51 3.20 -16.70
C THR A 207 21.29 4.24 -15.61
N SER A 208 22.38 4.84 -15.11
CA SER A 208 22.29 5.95 -14.17
C SER A 208 21.43 7.09 -14.70
N GLU A 209 21.52 7.39 -15.98
CA GLU A 209 20.74 8.44 -16.66
C GLU A 209 19.24 8.09 -16.64
N THR A 210 18.85 6.87 -17.07
CA THR A 210 17.45 6.46 -17.09
C THR A 210 16.81 6.47 -15.70
N LEU A 211 17.57 6.11 -14.65
CA LEU A 211 17.08 6.17 -13.28
C LEU A 211 16.88 7.61 -12.80
N LYS A 212 17.84 8.51 -13.07
CA LYS A 212 17.74 9.92 -12.71
C LYS A 212 16.58 10.62 -13.43
N ASP A 213 16.41 10.33 -14.71
CA ASP A 213 15.32 10.88 -15.52
C ASP A 213 13.97 10.38 -14.99
N TYR A 214 13.87 9.11 -14.62
CA TYR A 214 12.64 8.56 -14.05
C TYR A 214 12.31 9.21 -12.70
N VAL A 215 13.29 9.32 -11.79
CA VAL A 215 13.10 10.02 -10.50
C VAL A 215 12.69 11.48 -10.73
N HIS A 216 13.39 12.20 -11.60
CA HIS A 216 13.08 13.61 -11.88
C HIS A 216 11.64 13.80 -12.38
N ASN A 217 11.18 12.95 -13.30
CA ASN A 217 9.87 13.09 -13.93
C ASN A 217 8.73 12.50 -13.11
N MET A 218 9.00 11.44 -12.31
CA MET A 218 7.95 10.69 -11.63
C MET A 218 7.81 11.03 -10.14
N TYR A 219 8.88 11.47 -9.47
CA TYR A 219 8.87 11.77 -8.03
C TYR A 219 8.62 13.27 -7.80
N THR A 220 7.54 13.77 -8.40
CA THR A 220 7.18 15.19 -8.32
C THR A 220 6.52 15.53 -6.98
N PRO A 221 6.67 16.77 -6.47
CA PRO A 221 6.23 17.15 -5.13
C PRO A 221 4.77 16.82 -4.81
N GLU A 222 3.85 17.03 -5.73
CA GLU A 222 2.42 16.75 -5.56
C GLU A 222 2.09 15.26 -5.43
N HIS A 223 3.02 14.39 -5.83
CA HIS A 223 2.90 12.93 -5.73
C HIS A 223 3.67 12.35 -4.54
N VAL A 224 4.25 13.22 -3.68
CA VAL A 224 4.97 12.80 -2.47
C VAL A 224 4.18 13.13 -1.22
N VAL A 225 4.11 12.13 -0.33
CA VAL A 225 3.51 12.25 1.01
C VAL A 225 4.54 11.84 2.05
N ILE A 226 4.83 12.71 3.00
CA ILE A 226 5.60 12.37 4.19
C ILE A 226 4.63 12.01 5.30
N SER A 227 4.59 10.73 5.65
CA SER A 227 3.72 10.21 6.71
C SER A 227 4.52 9.92 7.97
N VAL A 228 4.09 10.46 9.10
CA VAL A 228 4.77 10.32 10.39
C VAL A 228 3.79 9.87 11.46
N ALA A 229 4.13 8.83 12.21
CA ALA A 229 3.32 8.38 13.34
C ALA A 229 4.20 7.97 14.52
N GLY A 230 3.88 8.46 15.73
CA GLY A 230 4.62 8.13 16.95
C GLY A 230 4.68 9.28 17.93
N ASN A 231 5.62 9.23 18.88
CA ASN A 231 5.84 10.28 19.86
C ASN A 231 6.58 11.45 19.22
N ILE A 232 5.84 12.31 18.54
CA ILE A 232 6.38 13.42 17.75
C ILE A 232 5.51 14.67 17.89
N SER A 233 6.12 15.83 18.03
CA SER A 233 5.39 17.09 18.12
C SER A 233 5.13 17.71 16.75
N ASP A 234 4.19 18.66 16.70
CA ASP A 234 3.87 19.42 15.47
C ASP A 234 5.06 20.22 14.91
N ALA A 235 6.05 20.52 15.75
CA ALA A 235 7.26 21.20 15.34
C ALA A 235 8.03 20.42 14.23
N PHE A 236 7.85 19.09 14.20
CA PHE A 236 8.46 18.23 13.19
C PHE A 236 8.01 18.53 11.76
N ILE A 237 6.81 19.12 11.59
CA ILE A 237 6.34 19.58 10.28
C ILE A 237 7.30 20.60 9.66
N LYS A 238 7.91 21.46 10.48
CA LYS A 238 8.90 22.45 10.00
C LYS A 238 10.19 21.78 9.52
N GLU A 239 10.61 20.72 10.17
CA GLU A 239 11.76 19.92 9.75
C GLU A 239 11.50 19.30 8.37
N VAL A 240 10.29 18.74 8.18
CA VAL A 240 9.88 18.22 6.87
C VAL A 240 9.83 19.33 5.81
N GLU A 241 9.27 20.50 6.13
CA GLU A 241 9.20 21.64 5.22
C GLU A 241 10.61 22.10 4.80
N VAL A 242 11.56 22.15 5.73
CA VAL A 242 12.95 22.54 5.42
C VAL A 242 13.62 21.56 4.45
N LEU A 243 13.37 20.25 4.61
CA LEU A 243 14.03 19.23 3.81
C LEU A 243 13.31 18.95 2.48
N PHE A 244 11.98 18.93 2.49
CA PHE A 244 11.18 18.51 1.34
C PHE A 244 10.38 19.64 0.67
N GLY A 245 10.29 20.83 1.27
CA GLY A 245 9.38 21.89 0.84
C GLY A 245 9.88 22.76 -0.31
N SER A 246 11.11 22.56 -0.81
CA SER A 246 11.72 23.42 -1.81
C SER A 246 12.18 22.71 -3.09
N TYR A 247 12.10 21.38 -3.18
CA TYR A 247 12.53 20.71 -4.40
C TYR A 247 11.50 20.85 -5.52
N GLU A 248 11.99 20.84 -6.74
CA GLU A 248 11.22 20.89 -7.96
C GLU A 248 11.33 19.53 -8.67
N GLY A 249 10.24 19.03 -9.18
CA GLY A 249 10.20 17.86 -10.06
C GLY A 249 10.12 18.25 -11.52
N GLY A 250 10.29 17.29 -12.41
CA GLY A 250 9.99 17.44 -13.82
C GLY A 250 8.49 17.50 -14.09
N LYS A 251 8.13 17.37 -15.36
CA LYS A 251 6.74 17.27 -15.79
C LYS A 251 6.35 15.78 -15.87
N ARG A 252 5.47 15.38 -14.97
CA ARG A 252 4.93 14.01 -15.01
C ARG A 252 3.94 13.87 -16.15
N GLU A 253 4.34 13.20 -17.20
CA GLU A 253 3.48 12.84 -18.32
C GLU A 253 3.21 11.34 -18.27
N ILE A 254 2.01 10.96 -17.87
CA ILE A 254 1.53 9.56 -17.85
C ILE A 254 0.26 9.51 -18.69
N GLU A 255 0.27 8.67 -19.71
CA GLU A 255 -0.98 8.24 -20.34
C GLU A 255 -1.67 7.24 -19.41
N THR A 256 -2.63 7.70 -18.64
CA THR A 256 -3.49 6.81 -17.85
C THR A 256 -4.53 6.19 -18.78
N THR A 257 -4.33 4.93 -19.12
CA THR A 257 -5.39 4.13 -19.73
C THR A 257 -6.25 3.51 -18.63
N VAL A 258 -7.56 3.52 -18.80
CA VAL A 258 -8.47 2.85 -17.86
C VAL A 258 -8.33 1.33 -18.06
N PRO A 259 -8.00 0.58 -17.00
CA PRO A 259 -7.85 -0.87 -17.13
C PRO A 259 -9.19 -1.54 -17.42
N VAL A 260 -9.18 -2.49 -18.34
CA VAL A 260 -10.35 -3.31 -18.66
C VAL A 260 -10.17 -4.68 -18.03
N PHE A 261 -11.21 -5.19 -17.39
CA PHE A 261 -11.21 -6.54 -16.84
C PHE A 261 -11.48 -7.56 -17.97
N HIS A 262 -10.50 -8.41 -18.23
CA HIS A 262 -10.63 -9.50 -19.21
C HIS A 262 -10.85 -10.84 -18.52
N THR A 263 -11.52 -11.77 -19.22
CA THR A 263 -11.83 -13.12 -18.75
C THR A 263 -10.94 -14.16 -19.45
N ASN A 264 -9.65 -14.08 -19.18
CA ASN A 264 -8.67 -14.97 -19.79
C ASN A 264 -8.27 -16.14 -18.88
N ARG A 265 -7.62 -17.11 -19.49
CA ARG A 265 -7.13 -18.31 -18.83
C ARG A 265 -5.67 -18.52 -19.18
N ILE A 266 -4.80 -18.48 -18.19
CA ILE A 266 -3.36 -18.71 -18.35
C ILE A 266 -2.98 -19.93 -17.54
N ALA A 267 -2.45 -20.96 -18.20
CA ALA A 267 -1.87 -22.11 -17.53
C ALA A 267 -0.39 -22.24 -17.91
N ARG A 268 0.44 -22.42 -16.89
CA ARG A 268 1.89 -22.61 -17.04
C ARG A 268 2.28 -23.98 -16.51
N LYS A 269 2.94 -24.76 -17.36
CA LYS A 269 3.55 -26.02 -16.95
C LYS A 269 4.86 -25.73 -16.22
N LYS A 270 4.97 -26.20 -14.97
CA LYS A 270 6.21 -26.13 -14.18
C LYS A 270 6.26 -27.37 -13.27
N GLU A 271 7.43 -27.97 -13.13
CA GLU A 271 7.63 -29.07 -12.19
C GLU A 271 7.50 -28.53 -10.74
N THR A 272 6.38 -28.84 -10.11
CA THR A 272 6.03 -28.42 -8.74
C THR A 272 5.39 -29.59 -8.00
N GLU A 273 5.46 -29.60 -6.67
CA GLU A 273 4.79 -30.61 -5.87
C GLU A 273 3.27 -30.41 -5.85
N GLN A 274 2.82 -29.16 -5.97
CA GLN A 274 1.42 -28.76 -5.94
C GLN A 274 1.01 -28.07 -7.24
N ALA A 275 -0.29 -28.07 -7.50
CA ALA A 275 -0.93 -27.16 -8.44
C ALA A 275 -1.43 -25.92 -7.69
N HIS A 276 -1.12 -24.74 -8.23
CA HIS A 276 -1.50 -23.45 -7.69
C HIS A 276 -2.50 -22.80 -8.63
N LEU A 277 -3.72 -22.62 -8.12
CA LEU A 277 -4.86 -22.08 -8.87
C LEU A 277 -5.28 -20.74 -8.30
N CYS A 278 -5.45 -19.73 -9.17
CA CYS A 278 -6.14 -18.49 -8.84
C CYS A 278 -7.36 -18.29 -9.74
N LEU A 279 -8.44 -17.84 -9.12
CA LEU A 279 -9.64 -17.33 -9.80
C LEU A 279 -9.73 -15.85 -9.50
N GLY A 280 -9.82 -15.01 -10.53
CA GLY A 280 -9.93 -13.56 -10.40
C GLY A 280 -11.27 -13.05 -10.90
N PHE A 281 -11.94 -12.28 -10.07
CA PHE A 281 -13.22 -11.62 -10.36
C PHE A 281 -13.04 -10.10 -10.32
N GLU A 282 -13.85 -9.38 -11.08
CA GLU A 282 -13.87 -7.92 -11.01
C GLU A 282 -14.30 -7.46 -9.62
N GLY A 283 -13.44 -6.66 -8.98
CA GLY A 283 -13.65 -6.10 -7.65
C GLY A 283 -14.07 -4.64 -7.66
N LEU A 284 -13.75 -3.93 -6.59
CA LEU A 284 -14.06 -2.52 -6.42
C LEU A 284 -12.77 -1.69 -6.38
N GLN A 285 -12.84 -0.49 -6.93
CA GLN A 285 -11.77 0.51 -6.85
C GLN A 285 -11.60 1.07 -5.44
N VAL A 286 -10.46 1.71 -5.20
CA VAL A 286 -10.17 2.43 -3.96
C VAL A 286 -11.24 3.51 -3.72
N GLY A 287 -11.73 3.59 -2.48
CA GLY A 287 -12.72 4.61 -2.08
C GLY A 287 -14.16 4.35 -2.52
N HIS A 288 -14.46 3.21 -3.14
CA HIS A 288 -15.85 2.85 -3.49
C HIS A 288 -16.75 2.77 -2.25
N ASP A 289 -17.98 3.27 -2.33
CA ASP A 289 -18.91 3.34 -1.19
C ASP A 289 -19.22 1.96 -0.59
N ASP A 290 -19.34 0.92 -1.44
CA ASP A 290 -19.62 -0.46 -1.01
C ASP A 290 -18.38 -1.24 -0.55
N ILE A 291 -17.24 -0.58 -0.33
CA ILE A 291 -15.96 -1.27 -0.01
C ILE A 291 -16.06 -2.15 1.26
N TYR A 292 -16.78 -1.70 2.28
CA TYR A 292 -16.94 -2.46 3.51
C TYR A 292 -17.83 -3.70 3.34
N SER A 293 -18.80 -3.67 2.41
CA SER A 293 -19.58 -4.84 2.00
C SER A 293 -18.68 -5.88 1.32
N LEU A 294 -17.75 -5.43 0.45
CA LEU A 294 -16.77 -6.31 -0.19
C LEU A 294 -15.77 -6.88 0.81
N ILE A 295 -15.26 -6.08 1.73
CA ILE A 295 -14.34 -6.54 2.80
C ILE A 295 -15.02 -7.59 3.68
N SER A 296 -16.29 -7.37 4.05
CA SER A 296 -17.06 -8.33 4.85
C SER A 296 -17.32 -9.63 4.08
N LEU A 297 -17.69 -9.53 2.80
CA LEU A 297 -17.85 -10.67 1.91
C LEU A 297 -16.58 -11.51 1.81
N ASN A 298 -15.45 -10.85 1.54
CA ASN A 298 -14.15 -11.51 1.44
C ASN A 298 -13.74 -12.19 2.75
N ASN A 299 -13.99 -11.56 3.89
CA ASN A 299 -13.70 -12.12 5.20
C ASN A 299 -14.52 -13.41 5.45
N ILE A 300 -15.80 -13.41 5.10
CA ILE A 300 -16.69 -14.58 5.23
C ILE A 300 -16.31 -15.68 4.24
N LEU A 301 -15.90 -15.32 3.01
CA LEU A 301 -15.57 -16.29 1.98
C LEU A 301 -14.26 -17.02 2.23
N GLY A 302 -13.15 -16.28 2.44
CA GLY A 302 -11.80 -16.86 2.48
C GLY A 302 -10.80 -16.09 3.34
N GLY A 303 -11.24 -15.08 4.12
CA GLY A 303 -10.35 -14.22 4.89
C GLY A 303 -9.99 -14.72 6.29
N SER A 304 -10.48 -15.89 6.71
CA SER A 304 -10.27 -16.40 8.06
C SER A 304 -10.34 -17.93 8.14
N MET A 305 -9.89 -18.52 9.24
CA MET A 305 -10.02 -19.97 9.48
C MET A 305 -11.48 -20.44 9.60
N SER A 306 -12.41 -19.58 9.95
CA SER A 306 -13.85 -19.90 9.99
C SER A 306 -14.56 -19.55 8.67
N SER A 307 -13.87 -19.09 7.66
CA SER A 307 -14.43 -18.76 6.35
C SER A 307 -14.89 -19.98 5.58
N ARG A 308 -15.84 -19.79 4.66
CA ARG A 308 -16.44 -20.89 3.90
C ARG A 308 -15.41 -21.71 3.13
N LEU A 309 -14.50 -21.08 2.40
CA LEU A 309 -13.47 -21.79 1.63
C LEU A 309 -12.54 -22.59 2.55
N PHE A 310 -12.12 -22.01 3.68
CA PHE A 310 -11.28 -22.75 4.61
C PHE A 310 -11.96 -23.97 5.18
N GLN A 311 -13.24 -23.82 5.57
CA GLN A 311 -14.03 -24.93 6.11
C GLN A 311 -14.34 -26.00 5.08
N ASP A 312 -14.83 -25.63 3.87
CA ASP A 312 -15.26 -26.57 2.85
C ASP A 312 -14.08 -27.30 2.19
N VAL A 313 -13.01 -26.55 1.85
CA VAL A 313 -11.88 -27.07 1.07
C VAL A 313 -10.86 -27.77 1.98
N ARG A 314 -10.46 -27.08 3.08
CA ARG A 314 -9.38 -27.58 3.94
C ARG A 314 -9.89 -28.51 5.03
N GLU A 315 -10.84 -28.07 5.86
CA GLU A 315 -11.25 -28.80 7.06
C GLU A 315 -12.12 -30.02 6.73
N GLN A 316 -13.12 -29.86 5.86
CA GLN A 316 -14.06 -30.93 5.56
C GLN A 316 -13.54 -31.92 4.51
N ARG A 317 -12.88 -31.42 3.46
CA ARG A 317 -12.47 -32.22 2.30
C ARG A 317 -10.96 -32.51 2.26
N GLY A 318 -10.14 -31.77 3.00
CA GLY A 318 -8.69 -31.97 3.05
C GLY A 318 -7.99 -31.79 1.70
N LEU A 319 -8.54 -30.92 0.82
CA LEU A 319 -8.07 -30.76 -0.56
C LEU A 319 -6.85 -29.85 -0.67
N ALA A 320 -6.75 -28.85 0.18
CA ALA A 320 -5.70 -27.85 0.13
C ALA A 320 -5.21 -27.50 1.53
N TYR A 321 -3.89 -27.34 1.69
CA TYR A 321 -3.35 -26.80 2.92
C TYR A 321 -3.56 -25.29 2.99
N SER A 322 -3.39 -24.60 1.85
CA SER A 322 -3.57 -23.17 1.71
C SER A 322 -4.72 -22.88 0.76
N VAL A 323 -5.77 -22.22 1.27
CA VAL A 323 -6.91 -21.70 0.50
C VAL A 323 -7.38 -20.42 1.17
N PHE A 324 -7.51 -19.36 0.39
CA PHE A 324 -7.95 -18.06 0.88
C PHE A 324 -8.52 -17.19 -0.23
N SER A 325 -9.17 -16.10 0.14
CA SER A 325 -9.53 -15.03 -0.77
C SER A 325 -9.04 -13.68 -0.25
N TYR A 326 -8.77 -12.78 -1.18
CA TYR A 326 -8.42 -11.39 -0.87
C TYR A 326 -8.92 -10.47 -1.97
N HIS A 327 -8.96 -9.17 -1.68
CA HIS A 327 -9.24 -8.16 -2.69
C HIS A 327 -8.06 -7.20 -2.83
N SER A 328 -7.77 -6.81 -4.06
CA SER A 328 -6.85 -5.74 -4.42
C SER A 328 -7.65 -4.61 -5.04
N ALA A 329 -7.58 -3.43 -4.42
CA ALA A 329 -8.22 -2.22 -4.93
C ALA A 329 -7.15 -1.28 -5.47
N PHE A 330 -7.35 -0.81 -6.70
CA PHE A 330 -6.55 0.18 -7.39
C PHE A 330 -7.34 1.48 -7.56
N GLU A 331 -6.71 2.53 -8.07
CA GLU A 331 -7.33 3.85 -8.22
C GLU A 331 -8.68 3.80 -8.96
N ASP A 332 -8.79 3.00 -10.02
CA ASP A 332 -9.94 2.96 -10.95
C ASP A 332 -10.49 1.55 -11.22
N THR A 333 -9.96 0.52 -10.57
CA THR A 333 -10.39 -0.88 -10.71
C THR A 333 -10.10 -1.69 -9.45
N GLY A 334 -10.48 -2.97 -9.44
CA GLY A 334 -10.12 -3.91 -8.37
C GLY A 334 -10.30 -5.35 -8.80
N ILE A 335 -9.70 -6.25 -8.03
CA ILE A 335 -9.78 -7.70 -8.21
C ILE A 335 -10.16 -8.35 -6.89
N VAL A 336 -11.08 -9.32 -6.95
CA VAL A 336 -11.26 -10.31 -5.88
C VAL A 336 -10.62 -11.61 -6.35
N THR A 337 -9.63 -12.08 -5.61
CA THR A 337 -8.88 -13.30 -5.93
C THR A 337 -9.24 -14.41 -4.97
N ILE A 338 -9.47 -15.60 -5.49
CA ILE A 338 -9.51 -16.86 -4.73
C ILE A 338 -8.29 -17.68 -5.12
N TYR A 339 -7.50 -18.06 -4.14
CA TYR A 339 -6.32 -18.92 -4.31
C TYR A 339 -6.53 -20.26 -3.65
N GLY A 340 -6.01 -21.33 -4.26
CA GLY A 340 -5.90 -22.65 -3.66
C GLY A 340 -4.70 -23.44 -4.16
N GLY A 341 -3.89 -23.95 -3.22
CA GLY A 341 -2.74 -24.83 -3.48
C GLY A 341 -3.09 -26.29 -3.15
N THR A 342 -3.05 -27.20 -4.13
CA THR A 342 -3.49 -28.58 -3.98
C THR A 342 -2.60 -29.58 -4.72
N GLY A 343 -2.68 -30.85 -4.40
CA GLY A 343 -2.06 -31.89 -5.22
C GLY A 343 -2.65 -31.91 -6.64
N ALA A 344 -1.82 -32.08 -7.66
CA ALA A 344 -2.26 -31.98 -9.07
C ALA A 344 -3.44 -32.89 -9.43
N LYS A 345 -3.57 -34.05 -8.76
CA LYS A 345 -4.69 -34.98 -8.97
C LYS A 345 -6.01 -34.51 -8.38
N GLN A 346 -5.97 -33.55 -7.46
CA GLN A 346 -7.13 -33.01 -6.76
C GLN A 346 -7.59 -31.66 -7.34
N LEU A 347 -6.92 -31.17 -8.39
CA LEU A 347 -7.18 -29.84 -8.96
C LEU A 347 -8.63 -29.69 -9.45
N ASP A 348 -9.16 -30.68 -10.17
CA ASP A 348 -10.56 -30.68 -10.62
C ASP A 348 -11.53 -30.56 -9.43
N LEU A 349 -11.30 -31.36 -8.39
CA LEU A 349 -12.16 -31.38 -7.20
C LEU A 349 -12.03 -30.09 -6.38
N LEU A 350 -10.84 -29.49 -6.31
CA LEU A 350 -10.65 -28.18 -5.70
C LEU A 350 -11.50 -27.13 -6.44
N PHE A 351 -11.38 -27.06 -7.78
CA PHE A 351 -12.14 -26.10 -8.57
C PHE A 351 -13.66 -26.31 -8.43
N GLU A 352 -14.15 -27.55 -8.54
CA GLU A 352 -15.56 -27.89 -8.33
C GLU A 352 -16.04 -27.46 -6.92
N THR A 353 -15.25 -27.69 -5.89
CA THR A 353 -15.59 -27.30 -4.50
C THR A 353 -15.68 -25.79 -4.35
N VAL A 354 -14.75 -25.03 -4.93
CA VAL A 354 -14.80 -23.55 -4.92
C VAL A 354 -16.05 -23.07 -5.64
N GLN A 355 -16.36 -23.61 -6.82
CA GLN A 355 -17.57 -23.24 -7.58
C GLN A 355 -18.85 -23.57 -6.82
N GLU A 356 -18.92 -24.72 -6.15
CA GLU A 356 -20.03 -25.13 -5.29
C GLU A 356 -20.22 -24.14 -4.13
N THR A 357 -19.12 -23.80 -3.42
CA THR A 357 -19.15 -22.83 -2.32
C THR A 357 -19.67 -21.46 -2.79
N LEU A 358 -19.22 -20.97 -3.96
CA LEU A 358 -19.72 -19.73 -4.55
C LEU A 358 -21.21 -19.84 -4.95
N ALA A 359 -21.63 -20.95 -5.53
CA ALA A 359 -23.02 -21.17 -5.91
C ALA A 359 -23.95 -21.19 -4.69
N VAL A 360 -23.56 -21.86 -3.60
CA VAL A 360 -24.27 -21.86 -2.32
C VAL A 360 -24.35 -20.45 -1.73
N LEU A 361 -23.21 -19.73 -1.72
CA LEU A 361 -23.15 -18.35 -1.24
C LEU A 361 -24.15 -17.44 -1.99
N LYS A 362 -24.19 -17.55 -3.31
CA LYS A 362 -25.12 -16.74 -4.14
C LYS A 362 -26.58 -17.13 -3.96
N ARG A 363 -26.89 -18.42 -3.82
CA ARG A 363 -28.25 -18.94 -3.72
C ARG A 363 -28.85 -18.66 -2.35
N ASP A 364 -28.12 -18.96 -1.28
CA ASP A 364 -28.62 -18.98 0.10
C ASP A 364 -28.22 -17.72 0.88
N GLY A 365 -27.27 -16.94 0.35
CA GLY A 365 -26.71 -15.77 1.02
C GLY A 365 -25.81 -16.14 2.19
N ILE A 366 -25.43 -15.12 2.97
CA ILE A 366 -24.74 -15.29 4.25
C ILE A 366 -25.74 -15.45 5.41
N THR A 367 -25.27 -15.93 6.55
CA THR A 367 -26.05 -15.97 7.79
C THR A 367 -25.77 -14.73 8.64
N GLU A 368 -26.71 -14.35 9.52
CA GLU A 368 -26.50 -13.28 10.51
C GLU A 368 -25.29 -13.55 11.41
N LYS A 369 -25.03 -14.80 11.72
CA LYS A 369 -23.87 -15.21 12.52
C LYS A 369 -22.55 -14.96 11.79
N GLU A 370 -22.45 -15.29 10.50
CA GLU A 370 -21.28 -15.01 9.68
C GLU A 370 -21.02 -13.52 9.60
N LEU A 371 -22.06 -12.70 9.39
CA LEU A 371 -21.94 -11.25 9.35
C LEU A 371 -21.46 -10.68 10.69
N SER A 372 -22.07 -11.10 11.79
CA SER A 372 -21.68 -10.65 13.14
C SER A 372 -20.24 -11.01 13.46
N ASN A 373 -19.82 -12.24 13.16
CA ASN A 373 -18.44 -12.69 13.38
C ASN A 373 -17.44 -11.92 12.50
N SER A 374 -17.80 -11.68 11.24
CA SER A 374 -16.97 -10.91 10.31
C SER A 374 -16.75 -9.49 10.81
N LYS A 375 -17.80 -8.80 11.25
CA LYS A 375 -17.71 -7.44 11.81
C LYS A 375 -16.77 -7.39 13.02
N GLU A 376 -16.92 -8.31 13.98
CA GLU A 376 -16.05 -8.36 15.15
C GLU A 376 -14.58 -8.64 14.76
N GLN A 377 -14.35 -9.56 13.82
CA GLN A 377 -13.01 -9.88 13.35
C GLN A 377 -12.37 -8.69 12.62
N LEU A 378 -13.08 -7.99 11.75
CA LEU A 378 -12.58 -6.83 11.02
C LEU A 378 -12.24 -5.69 11.98
N LYS A 379 -13.11 -5.40 12.96
CA LYS A 379 -12.84 -4.39 14.00
C LYS A 379 -11.63 -4.78 14.84
N GLY A 380 -11.57 -6.03 15.30
CA GLY A 380 -10.44 -6.54 16.08
C GLY A 380 -9.11 -6.46 15.32
N SER A 381 -9.08 -6.92 14.08
CA SER A 381 -7.88 -6.87 13.23
C SER A 381 -7.42 -5.43 12.99
N LEU A 382 -8.35 -4.50 12.73
CA LEU A 382 -8.04 -3.08 12.57
C LEU A 382 -7.40 -2.52 13.84
N MET A 383 -8.02 -2.70 15.01
CA MET A 383 -7.53 -2.15 16.26
C MET A 383 -6.16 -2.72 16.64
N LEU A 384 -5.98 -4.03 16.55
CA LEU A 384 -4.71 -4.70 16.88
C LEU A 384 -3.59 -4.29 15.91
N SER A 385 -3.88 -4.14 14.61
CA SER A 385 -2.87 -3.70 13.64
C SER A 385 -2.35 -2.29 13.92
N LEU A 386 -3.20 -1.42 14.48
CA LEU A 386 -2.88 -0.03 14.77
C LEU A 386 -2.18 0.20 16.12
N GLU A 387 -1.78 -0.83 16.84
CA GLU A 387 -0.87 -0.73 17.98
C GLU A 387 0.56 -0.36 17.53
N SER A 388 0.91 -0.69 16.29
CA SER A 388 2.23 -0.38 15.70
C SER A 388 2.26 1.02 15.08
N THR A 389 3.28 1.82 15.43
CA THR A 389 3.53 3.13 14.79
C THR A 389 3.78 2.98 13.29
N ASN A 390 4.43 1.88 12.86
CA ASN A 390 4.64 1.60 11.43
C ASN A 390 3.33 1.37 10.69
N SER A 391 2.41 0.58 11.25
CA SER A 391 1.09 0.34 10.63
C SER A 391 0.26 1.63 10.56
N ARG A 392 0.34 2.50 11.58
CA ARG A 392 -0.31 3.82 11.56
C ARG A 392 0.28 4.73 10.48
N MET A 393 1.60 4.84 10.43
CA MET A 393 2.32 5.58 9.40
C MET A 393 1.91 5.09 8.00
N SER A 394 1.91 3.77 7.79
CA SER A 394 1.57 3.17 6.51
C SER A 394 0.10 3.43 6.12
N ARG A 395 -0.82 3.26 7.06
CA ARG A 395 -2.24 3.58 6.83
C ARG A 395 -2.45 5.05 6.47
N ASN A 396 -1.81 5.95 7.22
CA ASN A 396 -1.97 7.39 7.01
C ASN A 396 -1.36 7.83 5.67
N GLY A 397 -0.15 7.34 5.34
CA GLY A 397 0.52 7.61 4.07
C GLY A 397 -0.30 7.11 2.88
N LYS A 398 -0.76 5.86 2.92
CA LYS A 398 -1.60 5.28 1.87
C LYS A 398 -2.93 6.02 1.71
N ASN A 399 -3.61 6.34 2.81
CA ASN A 399 -4.89 7.08 2.75
C ASN A 399 -4.71 8.49 2.20
N GLU A 400 -3.65 9.19 2.59
CA GLU A 400 -3.37 10.53 2.03
C GLU A 400 -3.04 10.46 0.54
N LEU A 401 -2.23 9.48 0.16
CA LEU A 401 -1.77 9.34 -1.23
C LEU A 401 -2.93 9.00 -2.17
N LEU A 402 -3.74 7.99 -1.81
CA LEU A 402 -4.76 7.43 -2.69
C LEU A 402 -6.14 8.08 -2.54
N LEU A 403 -6.48 8.57 -1.36
CA LEU A 403 -7.83 9.08 -1.07
C LEU A 403 -7.86 10.57 -0.71
N GLY A 404 -6.74 11.13 -0.21
CA GLY A 404 -6.73 12.47 0.39
C GLY A 404 -7.63 12.60 1.62
N LEU A 405 -8.14 11.47 2.14
CA LEU A 405 -9.16 11.39 3.19
C LEU A 405 -8.70 10.49 4.34
N HIS A 406 -8.88 10.97 5.56
CA HIS A 406 -8.64 10.21 6.80
C HIS A 406 -9.95 10.04 7.56
N ARG A 407 -10.39 8.80 7.70
CA ARG A 407 -11.51 8.44 8.59
C ARG A 407 -10.94 8.10 9.97
N SER A 408 -11.61 8.58 11.01
CA SER A 408 -11.34 8.14 12.39
C SER A 408 -11.62 6.64 12.55
N LEU A 409 -11.10 6.04 13.60
CA LEU A 409 -11.38 4.63 13.89
C LEU A 409 -12.87 4.42 14.16
N ASP A 410 -13.52 5.36 14.87
CA ASP A 410 -14.95 5.30 15.14
C ASP A 410 -15.78 5.35 13.86
N GLU A 411 -15.45 6.26 12.92
CA GLU A 411 -16.10 6.31 11.60
C GLU A 411 -15.93 5.00 10.82
N ILE A 412 -14.77 4.32 10.90
CA ILE A 412 -14.56 3.03 10.25
C ILE A 412 -15.39 1.93 10.93
N VAL A 413 -15.42 1.93 12.27
CA VAL A 413 -16.25 0.98 13.04
C VAL A 413 -17.73 1.17 12.67
N GLU A 414 -18.23 2.41 12.59
CA GLU A 414 -19.59 2.70 12.15
C GLU A 414 -19.85 2.18 10.72
N GLN A 415 -18.90 2.36 9.80
CA GLN A 415 -19.04 1.82 8.43
C GLN A 415 -19.11 0.28 8.43
N ILE A 416 -18.25 -0.40 9.21
CA ILE A 416 -18.31 -1.86 9.35
C ILE A 416 -19.63 -2.29 9.98
N ASP A 417 -20.07 -1.63 11.04
CA ASP A 417 -21.29 -1.97 11.76
C ASP A 417 -22.56 -1.69 10.91
N SER A 418 -22.51 -0.72 10.01
CA SER A 418 -23.62 -0.39 9.11
C SER A 418 -23.86 -1.40 7.98
N VAL A 419 -22.89 -2.28 7.66
CA VAL A 419 -23.04 -3.30 6.62
C VAL A 419 -24.19 -4.25 7.00
N THR A 420 -25.14 -4.44 6.11
CA THR A 420 -26.26 -5.38 6.29
C THR A 420 -25.99 -6.71 5.57
N LYS A 421 -26.80 -7.71 5.91
CA LYS A 421 -26.79 -9.00 5.21
C LYS A 421 -27.09 -8.82 3.72
N GLU A 422 -28.08 -8.00 3.43
CA GLU A 422 -28.51 -7.68 2.06
C GLU A 422 -27.40 -7.02 1.24
N ASP A 423 -26.56 -6.18 1.88
CA ASP A 423 -25.41 -5.56 1.22
C ASP A 423 -24.36 -6.58 0.82
N VAL A 424 -24.06 -7.54 1.71
CA VAL A 424 -23.11 -8.61 1.42
C VAL A 424 -23.64 -9.58 0.37
N ASP A 425 -24.94 -9.95 0.45
CA ASP A 425 -25.58 -10.84 -0.52
C ASP A 425 -25.66 -10.17 -1.91
N ARG A 426 -25.96 -8.88 -1.98
CA ARG A 426 -25.90 -8.08 -3.21
C ARG A 426 -24.47 -8.06 -3.78
N MET A 427 -23.46 -7.85 -2.91
CA MET A 427 -22.05 -7.84 -3.31
C MET A 427 -21.61 -9.20 -3.84
N ALA A 428 -22.00 -10.30 -3.22
CA ALA A 428 -21.69 -11.65 -3.70
C ALA A 428 -22.24 -11.90 -5.12
N ASN A 429 -23.47 -11.45 -5.39
CA ASN A 429 -24.08 -11.56 -6.72
C ASN A 429 -23.43 -10.63 -7.77
N ARG A 430 -22.92 -9.46 -7.34
CA ARG A 430 -22.18 -8.54 -8.21
C ARG A 430 -20.83 -9.09 -8.61
N VAL A 431 -20.06 -9.61 -7.65
CA VAL A 431 -18.66 -10.04 -7.85
C VAL A 431 -18.59 -11.42 -8.48
N PHE A 432 -19.28 -12.42 -7.93
CA PHE A 432 -19.13 -13.80 -8.36
C PHE A 432 -20.06 -14.12 -9.54
N THR A 433 -19.75 -13.51 -10.68
CA THR A 433 -20.39 -13.80 -11.97
C THR A 433 -19.73 -15.02 -12.63
N ASN A 434 -20.23 -15.41 -13.82
CA ASN A 434 -19.57 -16.44 -14.64
C ASN A 434 -18.40 -15.85 -15.47
N GLN A 435 -18.13 -14.54 -15.32
CA GLN A 435 -17.02 -13.85 -15.95
C GLN A 435 -15.88 -13.72 -14.94
N PHE A 436 -14.89 -14.58 -15.07
CA PHE A 436 -13.71 -14.58 -14.22
C PHE A 436 -12.47 -15.01 -15.02
N SER A 437 -11.31 -14.55 -14.60
CA SER A 437 -10.02 -14.99 -15.12
C SER A 437 -9.45 -16.13 -14.28
N VAL A 438 -8.60 -16.93 -14.91
CA VAL A 438 -7.94 -18.06 -14.25
C VAL A 438 -6.45 -18.01 -14.53
N SER A 439 -5.65 -18.22 -13.51
CA SER A 439 -4.24 -18.57 -13.64
C SER A 439 -3.95 -19.88 -12.94
N LEU A 440 -3.07 -20.67 -13.54
CA LEU A 440 -2.67 -21.97 -13.04
C LEU A 440 -1.16 -22.19 -13.23
N ILE A 441 -0.51 -22.70 -12.21
CA ILE A 441 0.81 -23.31 -12.30
C ILE A 441 0.68 -24.75 -11.79
N SER A 442 1.06 -25.71 -12.62
CA SER A 442 0.95 -27.12 -12.26
C SER A 442 1.94 -27.99 -13.05
N PRO A 443 2.22 -29.23 -12.60
CA PRO A 443 3.14 -30.14 -13.27
C PRO A 443 2.75 -30.48 -14.71
N ASN A 444 1.46 -30.52 -15.03
CA ASN A 444 0.98 -30.81 -16.39
C ASN A 444 0.60 -29.54 -17.19
N GLY A 445 0.31 -28.42 -16.53
CA GLY A 445 -0.15 -27.18 -17.17
C GLY A 445 -1.57 -27.26 -17.74
N GLU A 446 -2.36 -28.23 -17.29
CA GLU A 446 -3.74 -28.44 -17.75
C GLU A 446 -4.71 -27.78 -16.79
N LEU A 447 -5.59 -26.94 -17.34
CA LEU A 447 -6.66 -26.30 -16.58
C LEU A 447 -7.64 -27.34 -16.01
N PRO A 448 -8.29 -27.07 -14.86
CA PRO A 448 -9.32 -27.97 -14.34
C PRO A 448 -10.52 -28.06 -15.29
N LYS A 449 -11.23 -29.19 -15.24
CA LYS A 449 -12.44 -29.37 -16.05
C LYS A 449 -13.52 -28.37 -15.66
N GLY A 450 -14.16 -27.79 -16.67
CA GLY A 450 -15.23 -26.83 -16.47
C GLY A 450 -14.79 -25.35 -16.42
N VAL A 451 -13.49 -25.09 -16.60
CA VAL A 451 -12.94 -23.74 -16.75
C VAL A 451 -13.13 -23.20 -18.15
#